data_9020eaf51da92832bfe5a64083e1be08
#
_entry.id   9020eaf51da92832bfe5a64083e1be08
#
_cell.length_a   1.000
_cell.length_b   1.000
_cell.length_c   1.000
_cell.angle_alpha   90.00
_cell.angle_beta   90.00
_cell.angle_gamma   90.00
#
_symmetry.space_group_name_H-M   'P 1'
#
loop_
_entity.id
_entity.type
_entity.pdbx_description
1 polymer ?
#
loop_
_entity_poly.entity_id
_entity_poly.type
_entity_poly.pdbx_seq_one_letter_code
_entity_poly.pdbx_strand_id
1 'polypeptide(L)'
;MRKMTDLKFQNPEFLWLLVLIPVMAYFFYNTSNKRKSFMKFSSITDFKPSLKSKLHPFLDIMRLLSIFFIVLSIARPQEVSNSIRSKSSSGIDIVIAVDISSSMLARDLKPNRLDALKNVASEFVKGRLNDRIGIVIYAGESYTKTPVTSDEKLILSSLQDIVFDGVIQDGTAIGMGLATSVNRLKDSKAKSKVIILFTDGVNNTGVIDPETASDWP
;
A
#
# COMPACT_ATOMS: atom_id res chain seq x y z
N MET A 1 -5.11 -21.64 -16.58
CA MET A 1 -5.81 -20.33 -16.57
C MET A 1 -4.76 -19.23 -16.69
N ARG A 2 -4.68 -18.56 -17.85
CA ARG A 2 -3.77 -17.40 -18.06
C ARG A 2 -4.26 -16.24 -17.20
N LYS A 3 -3.43 -15.77 -16.28
CA LYS A 3 -3.67 -14.50 -15.59
C LYS A 3 -3.61 -13.38 -16.63
N MET A 4 -4.74 -12.75 -16.91
CA MET A 4 -4.75 -11.46 -17.61
C MET A 4 -4.12 -10.44 -16.66
N THR A 5 -2.89 -10.05 -16.92
CA THR A 5 -2.24 -8.92 -16.27
C THR A 5 -2.78 -7.65 -16.91
N ASP A 6 -3.58 -6.91 -16.17
CA ASP A 6 -4.04 -5.59 -16.61
C ASP A 6 -2.86 -4.61 -16.52
N LEU A 7 -2.23 -4.34 -17.66
CA LEU A 7 -1.24 -3.28 -17.81
C LEU A 7 -1.95 -1.93 -17.69
N LYS A 8 -1.70 -1.20 -16.62
CA LYS A 8 -2.15 0.19 -16.47
C LYS A 8 -0.96 1.13 -16.64
N PHE A 9 -1.17 2.18 -17.43
CA PHE A 9 -0.21 3.27 -17.54
C PHE A 9 -0.43 4.25 -16.39
N GLN A 10 0.63 4.61 -15.69
CA GLN A 10 0.54 5.58 -14.59
C GLN A 10 0.19 6.98 -15.12
N ASN A 11 0.76 7.33 -16.27
CA ASN A 11 0.56 8.64 -16.91
C ASN A 11 0.11 8.45 -18.36
N PRO A 12 -1.16 8.10 -18.62
CA PRO A 12 -1.67 7.85 -19.99
C PRO A 12 -1.65 9.10 -20.88
N GLU A 13 -1.60 10.30 -20.29
CA GLU A 13 -1.56 11.57 -20.99
C GLU A 13 -0.33 11.69 -21.91
N PHE A 14 0.81 11.11 -21.52
CA PHE A 14 2.02 11.15 -22.34
C PHE A 14 1.95 10.27 -23.60
N LEU A 15 0.96 9.39 -23.71
CA LEU A 15 0.73 8.63 -24.96
C LEU A 15 0.33 9.56 -26.13
N TRP A 16 -0.20 10.76 -25.87
CA TRP A 16 -0.45 11.75 -26.89
C TRP A 16 0.82 12.19 -27.64
N LEU A 17 1.99 12.07 -27.00
CA LEU A 17 3.27 12.34 -27.66
C LEU A 17 3.58 11.36 -28.80
N LEU A 18 2.93 10.19 -28.86
CA LEU A 18 3.05 9.25 -29.97
C LEU A 18 2.56 9.87 -31.30
N VAL A 19 1.65 10.84 -31.24
CA VAL A 19 1.19 11.59 -32.45
C VAL A 19 2.33 12.39 -33.07
N LEU A 20 3.35 12.72 -32.28
CA LEU A 20 4.53 13.45 -32.80
C LEU A 20 5.40 12.57 -33.72
N ILE A 21 5.35 11.25 -33.58
CA ILE A 21 6.16 10.29 -34.37
C ILE A 21 5.82 10.37 -35.86
N PRO A 22 4.55 10.26 -36.32
CA PRO A 22 4.23 10.37 -37.72
C PRO A 22 4.54 11.77 -38.28
N VAL A 23 4.39 12.84 -37.49
CA VAL A 23 4.77 14.19 -37.90
C VAL A 23 6.27 14.29 -38.15
N MET A 24 7.08 13.75 -37.22
CA MET A 24 8.53 13.70 -37.39
C MET A 24 8.95 12.80 -38.57
N ALA A 25 8.30 11.65 -38.76
CA ALA A 25 8.55 10.77 -39.88
C ALA A 25 8.30 11.50 -41.22
N TYR A 26 7.20 12.22 -41.30
CA TYR A 26 6.90 13.06 -42.49
C TYR A 26 7.98 14.15 -42.71
N PHE A 27 8.43 14.81 -41.65
CA PHE A 27 9.47 15.83 -41.72
C PHE A 27 10.81 15.25 -42.16
N PHE A 28 11.23 14.10 -41.64
CA PHE A 28 12.45 13.40 -42.05
C PHE A 28 12.37 12.94 -43.50
N TYR A 29 11.24 12.40 -43.93
CA TYR A 29 11.03 11.99 -45.33
C TYR A 29 11.11 13.19 -46.28
N ASN A 30 10.44 14.29 -45.98
CA ASN A 30 10.44 15.48 -46.80
C ASN A 30 11.82 16.18 -46.84
N THR A 31 12.53 16.19 -45.69
CA THR A 31 13.87 16.79 -45.59
C THR A 31 14.94 15.93 -46.26
N SER A 32 14.82 14.60 -46.19
CA SER A 32 15.72 13.67 -46.90
C SER A 32 15.64 13.87 -48.43
N ASN A 33 14.44 14.12 -48.94
CA ASN A 33 14.25 14.42 -50.38
C ASN A 33 14.81 15.77 -50.78
N LYS A 34 14.81 16.79 -49.92
CA LYS A 34 15.36 18.12 -50.19
C LYS A 34 16.88 18.18 -50.04
N ARG A 35 17.49 17.29 -49.26
CA ARG A 35 18.96 17.23 -49.04
C ARG A 35 19.73 16.48 -50.14
N LYS A 36 19.07 16.00 -51.19
CA LYS A 36 19.74 15.54 -52.38
C LYS A 36 20.30 16.76 -53.11
N SER A 37 21.40 17.32 -52.58
CA SER A 37 22.21 18.30 -53.32
C SER A 37 22.70 17.66 -54.59
N PHE A 38 22.14 18.08 -55.71
CA PHE A 38 22.64 17.69 -57.02
C PHE A 38 23.95 18.45 -57.27
N MET A 39 25.08 17.83 -56.89
CA MET A 39 26.36 18.22 -57.48
C MET A 39 26.38 17.67 -58.91
N LYS A 40 26.21 18.56 -59.89
CA LYS A 40 26.40 18.22 -61.31
C LYS A 40 27.91 17.99 -61.52
N PHE A 41 28.37 16.76 -61.44
CA PHE A 41 29.68 16.39 -61.94
C PHE A 41 29.57 15.95 -63.39
N SER A 42 30.44 16.50 -64.25
CA SER A 42 30.39 16.36 -65.68
C SER A 42 30.81 14.97 -66.20
N SER A 43 31.29 14.06 -65.38
CA SER A 43 31.68 12.70 -65.78
C SER A 43 31.75 11.79 -64.53
N ILE A 44 30.78 10.93 -64.36
CA ILE A 44 30.81 9.87 -63.34
C ILE A 44 30.33 8.59 -63.99
N THR A 45 31.28 7.87 -64.58
CA THR A 45 31.16 6.45 -64.85
C THR A 45 31.70 5.73 -63.64
N ASP A 46 30.88 4.84 -63.02
CA ASP A 46 31.24 3.89 -61.97
C ASP A 46 31.33 4.32 -60.50
N PHE A 47 30.33 5.03 -59.99
CA PHE A 47 30.13 5.05 -58.52
C PHE A 47 29.15 3.96 -58.09
N LYS A 48 29.70 2.85 -57.54
CA LYS A 48 28.86 1.88 -56.79
C LYS A 48 28.34 2.51 -55.51
N PRO A 49 27.03 2.43 -55.21
CA PRO A 49 26.50 2.98 -53.95
C PRO A 49 27.21 2.38 -52.75
N SER A 50 27.84 3.23 -51.97
CA SER A 50 28.55 2.80 -50.74
C SER A 50 27.58 2.18 -49.76
N LEU A 51 28.02 1.17 -48.98
CA LEU A 51 27.24 0.55 -47.91
C LEU A 51 26.68 1.60 -46.93
N LYS A 52 27.41 2.70 -46.68
CA LYS A 52 26.97 3.82 -45.83
C LYS A 52 25.74 4.56 -46.41
N SER A 53 25.60 4.63 -47.72
CA SER A 53 24.42 5.25 -48.36
C SER A 53 23.16 4.44 -48.21
N LYS A 54 23.27 3.09 -48.15
CA LYS A 54 22.16 2.17 -47.87
C LYS A 54 21.75 2.16 -46.39
N LEU A 55 22.67 2.53 -45.47
CA LEU A 55 22.40 2.57 -44.03
C LEU A 55 21.67 3.82 -43.58
N HIS A 56 21.63 4.88 -44.40
CA HIS A 56 21.03 6.15 -44.01
C HIS A 56 19.54 6.04 -43.61
N PRO A 57 18.67 5.35 -44.36
CA PRO A 57 17.27 5.19 -43.96
C PRO A 57 17.10 4.37 -42.66
N PHE A 58 18.04 3.46 -42.36
CA PHE A 58 18.06 2.69 -41.14
C PHE A 58 18.29 3.59 -39.91
N LEU A 59 19.14 4.62 -40.02
CA LEU A 59 19.39 5.57 -38.94
C LEU A 59 18.13 6.38 -38.59
N ASP A 60 17.34 6.76 -39.59
CA ASP A 60 16.11 7.51 -39.38
C ASP A 60 15.04 6.64 -38.69
N ILE A 61 14.96 5.35 -39.04
CA ILE A 61 14.11 4.38 -38.36
C ILE A 61 14.55 4.20 -36.89
N MET A 62 15.86 4.10 -36.65
CA MET A 62 16.39 3.96 -35.26
C MET A 62 16.09 5.18 -34.39
N ARG A 63 16.11 6.40 -34.99
CA ARG A 63 15.71 7.62 -34.29
C ARG A 63 14.24 7.60 -33.86
N LEU A 64 13.36 7.22 -34.78
CA LEU A 64 11.92 7.12 -34.49
C LEU A 64 11.62 6.07 -33.45
N LEU A 65 12.33 4.93 -33.52
CA LEU A 65 12.21 3.85 -32.54
C LEU A 65 12.69 4.29 -31.15
N SER A 66 13.78 5.06 -31.08
CA SER A 66 14.26 5.64 -29.82
C SER A 66 13.24 6.56 -29.17
N ILE A 67 12.62 7.45 -29.96
CA ILE A 67 11.58 8.36 -29.47
C ILE A 67 10.36 7.56 -28.98
N PHE A 68 9.95 6.50 -29.70
CA PHE A 68 8.87 5.63 -29.30
C PHE A 68 9.12 4.99 -27.91
N PHE A 69 10.32 4.43 -27.70
CA PHE A 69 10.66 3.82 -26.41
C PHE A 69 10.79 4.86 -25.29
N ILE A 70 11.23 6.07 -25.57
CA ILE A 70 11.28 7.15 -24.58
C ILE A 70 9.85 7.52 -24.14
N VAL A 71 8.93 7.70 -25.07
CA VAL A 71 7.52 8.00 -24.75
C VAL A 71 6.89 6.86 -23.95
N LEU A 72 7.16 5.61 -24.34
CA LEU A 72 6.67 4.45 -23.62
C LEU A 72 7.22 4.38 -22.17
N SER A 73 8.51 4.72 -22.00
CA SER A 73 9.15 4.78 -20.68
C SER A 73 8.55 5.87 -19.78
N ILE A 74 8.23 7.04 -20.35
CA ILE A 74 7.59 8.15 -19.61
C ILE A 74 6.14 7.79 -19.22
N ALA A 75 5.43 7.04 -20.06
CA ALA A 75 4.07 6.56 -19.77
C ALA A 75 4.03 5.57 -18.59
N ARG A 76 5.19 5.04 -18.17
CA ARG A 76 5.36 4.11 -17.03
C ARG A 76 4.34 2.98 -17.03
N PRO A 77 4.44 1.98 -17.90
CA PRO A 77 3.62 0.80 -17.82
C PRO A 77 3.89 0.07 -16.49
N GLN A 78 2.86 -0.07 -15.66
CA GLN A 78 2.95 -0.78 -14.39
C GLN A 78 2.02 -1.99 -14.42
N GLU A 79 2.52 -3.11 -13.96
CA GLU A 79 1.66 -4.22 -13.59
C GLU A 79 1.02 -3.87 -12.25
N VAL A 80 -0.22 -3.44 -12.28
CA VAL A 80 -1.00 -3.29 -11.04
C VAL A 80 -1.39 -4.70 -10.61
N SER A 81 -0.51 -5.31 -9.83
CA SER A 81 -0.88 -6.47 -9.03
C SER A 81 -1.88 -6.00 -7.98
N ASN A 82 -3.15 -5.91 -8.37
CA ASN A 82 -4.25 -5.74 -7.43
C ASN A 82 -4.37 -7.02 -6.60
N SER A 83 -3.42 -7.24 -5.74
CA SER A 83 -3.58 -8.15 -4.60
C SER A 83 -4.40 -7.47 -3.49
N ILE A 84 -5.33 -6.58 -3.83
CA ILE A 84 -6.50 -6.42 -3.01
C ILE A 84 -7.26 -7.73 -3.21
N ARG A 85 -6.86 -8.76 -2.49
CA ARG A 85 -7.76 -9.81 -2.14
C ARG A 85 -8.89 -9.16 -1.34
N SER A 86 -9.87 -8.59 -2.02
CA SER A 86 -11.20 -8.56 -1.47
C SER A 86 -11.65 -10.02 -1.44
N LYS A 87 -11.10 -10.78 -0.49
CA LYS A 87 -11.83 -11.90 0.02
C LYS A 87 -13.10 -11.27 0.55
N SER A 88 -14.20 -11.39 -0.18
CA SER A 88 -15.52 -11.31 0.40
C SER A 88 -15.68 -12.59 1.26
N SER A 89 -14.81 -12.73 2.23
CA SER A 89 -14.96 -13.67 3.29
C SER A 89 -15.92 -13.00 4.26
N SER A 90 -16.90 -13.76 4.71
CA SER A 90 -17.81 -13.39 5.78
C SER A 90 -17.05 -13.27 7.11
N GLY A 91 -15.88 -12.63 7.10
CA GLY A 91 -15.09 -12.37 8.29
C GLY A 91 -15.78 -11.35 9.19
N ILE A 92 -15.42 -11.38 10.45
CA ILE A 92 -15.88 -10.42 11.46
C ILE A 92 -14.81 -9.32 11.65
N ASP A 93 -15.23 -8.19 12.18
CA ASP A 93 -14.32 -7.13 12.60
C ASP A 93 -14.07 -7.26 14.10
N ILE A 94 -12.81 -7.32 14.46
CA ILE A 94 -12.35 -7.51 15.84
C ILE A 94 -11.49 -6.31 16.22
N VAL A 95 -11.74 -5.73 17.38
CA VAL A 95 -10.82 -4.79 18.01
C VAL A 95 -10.26 -5.42 19.26
N ILE A 96 -8.95 -5.48 19.36
CA ILE A 96 -8.21 -5.92 20.53
C ILE A 96 -7.85 -4.67 21.32
N ALA A 97 -8.43 -4.51 22.51
CA ALA A 97 -8.12 -3.43 23.44
C ALA A 97 -7.14 -3.96 24.49
N VAL A 98 -5.94 -3.40 24.51
CA VAL A 98 -4.81 -3.84 25.33
C VAL A 98 -4.54 -2.84 26.44
N ASP A 99 -4.56 -3.32 27.66
CA ASP A 99 -4.12 -2.57 28.84
C ASP A 99 -2.59 -2.47 28.84
N ILE A 100 -2.08 -1.24 28.97
CA ILE A 100 -0.64 -0.97 29.12
C ILE A 100 -0.34 -0.21 30.41
N SER A 101 -1.20 -0.35 31.43
CA SER A 101 -0.94 0.20 32.76
C SER A 101 0.31 -0.40 33.38
N SER A 102 0.87 0.26 34.39
CA SER A 102 2.09 -0.20 35.09
C SER A 102 1.96 -1.58 35.73
N SER A 103 0.74 -2.00 36.09
CA SER A 103 0.44 -3.35 36.61
C SER A 103 0.77 -4.46 35.59
N MET A 104 0.71 -4.18 34.29
CA MET A 104 1.06 -5.13 33.24
C MET A 104 2.56 -5.46 33.16
N LEU A 105 3.41 -4.73 33.88
CA LEU A 105 4.83 -5.06 34.04
C LEU A 105 5.09 -6.12 35.13
N ALA A 106 4.06 -6.56 35.84
CA ALA A 106 4.19 -7.61 36.88
C ALA A 106 4.75 -8.90 36.26
N ARG A 107 5.62 -9.59 37.00
CA ARG A 107 6.37 -10.77 36.54
C ARG A 107 5.81 -12.10 37.07
N ASP A 108 4.55 -12.11 37.44
CA ASP A 108 3.82 -13.35 37.80
C ASP A 108 3.61 -14.24 36.54
N LEU A 109 3.50 -13.64 35.37
CA LEU A 109 3.64 -14.31 34.09
C LEU A 109 5.03 -14.00 33.49
N LYS A 110 5.65 -14.99 32.85
CA LYS A 110 7.00 -14.83 32.31
C LYS A 110 6.95 -14.36 30.83
N PRO A 111 7.73 -13.37 30.45
CA PRO A 111 8.63 -12.53 31.26
C PRO A 111 7.89 -11.48 32.10
N ASN A 112 6.74 -11.00 31.68
CA ASN A 112 5.78 -10.12 32.35
C ASN A 112 4.40 -10.32 31.74
N ARG A 113 3.35 -9.71 32.34
CA ARG A 113 1.97 -9.85 31.85
C ARG A 113 1.79 -9.30 30.43
N LEU A 114 2.39 -8.14 30.13
CA LEU A 114 2.28 -7.51 28.82
C LEU A 114 2.87 -8.39 27.72
N ASP A 115 4.06 -8.96 27.94
CA ASP A 115 4.68 -9.83 26.94
C ASP A 115 3.94 -11.17 26.80
N ALA A 116 3.41 -11.71 27.90
CA ALA A 116 2.55 -12.89 27.85
C ALA A 116 1.29 -12.62 27.03
N LEU A 117 0.65 -11.45 27.22
CA LEU A 117 -0.51 -10.99 26.46
C LEU A 117 -0.17 -10.86 24.97
N LYS A 118 0.96 -10.22 24.61
CA LYS A 118 1.39 -10.11 23.22
C LYS A 118 1.52 -11.45 22.53
N ASN A 119 2.05 -12.45 23.22
CA ASN A 119 2.19 -13.81 22.69
C ASN A 119 0.82 -14.43 22.41
N VAL A 120 -0.09 -14.38 23.39
CA VAL A 120 -1.47 -14.91 23.25
C VAL A 120 -2.23 -14.18 22.14
N ALA A 121 -2.16 -12.83 22.10
CA ALA A 121 -2.80 -12.04 21.07
C ALA A 121 -2.21 -12.34 19.68
N SER A 122 -0.90 -12.54 19.56
CA SER A 122 -0.24 -12.89 18.31
C SER A 122 -0.68 -14.29 17.81
N GLU A 123 -0.83 -15.25 18.70
CA GLU A 123 -1.34 -16.57 18.34
C GLU A 123 -2.80 -16.52 17.90
N PHE A 124 -3.61 -15.74 18.60
CA PHE A 124 -5.01 -15.48 18.23
C PHE A 124 -5.11 -14.87 16.84
N VAL A 125 -4.29 -13.87 16.51
CA VAL A 125 -4.28 -13.20 15.20
C VAL A 125 -3.92 -14.18 14.08
N LYS A 126 -2.89 -15.01 14.26
CA LYS A 126 -2.46 -16.02 13.26
C LYS A 126 -3.56 -17.01 12.90
N GLY A 127 -4.47 -17.31 13.84
CA GLY A 127 -5.62 -18.18 13.59
C GLY A 127 -6.78 -17.52 12.84
N ARG A 128 -6.70 -16.21 12.51
CA ARG A 128 -7.82 -15.40 12.00
C ARG A 128 -7.60 -14.83 10.60
N LEU A 129 -7.31 -15.70 9.63
CA LEU A 129 -6.93 -15.32 8.26
C LEU A 129 -8.00 -14.52 7.46
N ASN A 130 -9.25 -14.59 7.89
CA ASN A 130 -10.38 -14.00 7.16
C ASN A 130 -10.98 -12.78 7.86
N ASP A 131 -10.60 -12.53 9.10
CA ASP A 131 -11.13 -11.46 9.93
C ASP A 131 -10.31 -10.18 9.74
N ARG A 132 -10.90 -9.04 10.06
CA ARG A 132 -10.18 -7.77 10.13
C ARG A 132 -9.96 -7.43 11.59
N ILE A 133 -8.74 -7.06 11.93
CA ILE A 133 -8.35 -6.82 13.32
C ILE A 133 -7.80 -5.40 13.46
N GLY A 134 -8.19 -4.72 14.52
CA GLY A 134 -7.65 -3.44 14.95
C GLY A 134 -7.09 -3.54 16.35
N ILE A 135 -6.19 -2.64 16.72
CA ILE A 135 -5.58 -2.59 18.05
C ILE A 135 -5.82 -1.21 18.66
N VAL A 136 -6.40 -1.21 19.83
CA VAL A 136 -6.52 -0.06 20.71
C VAL A 136 -5.67 -0.33 21.94
N ILE A 137 -4.93 0.65 22.42
CA ILE A 137 -4.19 0.56 23.67
C ILE A 137 -4.72 1.61 24.64
N TYR A 138 -4.75 1.26 25.91
CA TYR A 138 -5.24 2.15 26.95
C TYR A 138 -4.49 1.95 28.26
N ALA A 139 -4.43 3.01 29.04
CA ALA A 139 -4.01 3.10 30.43
C ALA A 139 -4.89 4.15 31.11
N GLY A 140 -4.39 5.29 31.54
CA GLY A 140 -5.22 6.43 31.97
C GLY A 140 -5.99 7.09 30.81
N GLU A 141 -5.47 6.96 29.60
CA GLU A 141 -6.07 7.42 28.34
C GLU A 141 -6.11 6.26 27.33
N SER A 142 -6.82 6.45 26.20
CA SER A 142 -6.89 5.44 25.15
C SER A 142 -6.63 6.00 23.76
N TYR A 143 -5.96 5.22 22.92
CA TYR A 143 -5.77 5.57 21.51
C TYR A 143 -5.71 4.34 20.60
N THR A 144 -5.95 4.58 19.32
CA THR A 144 -5.85 3.53 18.31
C THR A 144 -4.41 3.34 17.86
N LYS A 145 -3.83 2.20 18.16
CA LYS A 145 -2.49 1.81 17.69
C LYS A 145 -2.53 1.41 16.22
N THR A 146 -3.54 0.61 15.84
CA THR A 146 -3.73 0.14 14.47
C THR A 146 -5.20 0.13 14.12
N PRO A 147 -5.62 0.77 13.02
CA PRO A 147 -6.99 0.71 12.54
C PRO A 147 -7.36 -0.71 12.09
N VAL A 148 -8.67 -1.00 11.98
CA VAL A 148 -9.16 -2.31 11.57
C VAL A 148 -8.68 -2.65 10.15
N THR A 149 -7.85 -3.68 10.02
CA THR A 149 -7.22 -4.12 8.78
C THR A 149 -7.19 -5.63 8.64
N SER A 150 -7.08 -6.13 7.42
CA SER A 150 -6.85 -7.56 7.12
C SER A 150 -5.37 -7.91 6.93
N ASP A 151 -4.47 -6.96 7.18
CA ASP A 151 -3.03 -7.19 7.08
C ASP A 151 -2.48 -7.80 8.38
N GLU A 152 -2.38 -9.13 8.39
CA GLU A 152 -1.86 -9.89 9.53
C GLU A 152 -0.46 -9.43 9.95
N LYS A 153 0.41 -9.12 8.98
CA LYS A 153 1.79 -8.74 9.28
C LYS A 153 1.86 -7.40 10.01
N LEU A 154 1.03 -6.44 9.57
CA LEU A 154 0.92 -5.15 10.22
C LEU A 154 0.40 -5.30 11.66
N ILE A 155 -0.60 -6.16 11.88
CA ILE A 155 -1.15 -6.40 13.23
C ILE A 155 -0.09 -7.03 14.14
N LEU A 156 0.60 -8.07 13.65
CA LEU A 156 1.65 -8.75 14.43
C LEU A 156 2.81 -7.81 14.79
N SER A 157 3.28 -6.98 13.85
CA SER A 157 4.31 -5.99 14.15
C SER A 157 3.82 -4.96 15.16
N SER A 158 2.59 -4.46 15.00
CA SER A 158 2.01 -3.49 15.93
C SER A 158 1.83 -4.03 17.34
N LEU A 159 1.50 -5.33 17.50
CA LEU A 159 1.44 -5.99 18.81
C LEU A 159 2.82 -6.05 19.46
N GLN A 160 3.88 -6.38 18.69
CA GLN A 160 5.24 -6.45 19.24
C GLN A 160 5.76 -5.07 19.66
N ASP A 161 5.35 -4.01 18.94
CA ASP A 161 5.74 -2.62 19.19
C ASP A 161 4.98 -1.96 20.35
N ILE A 162 4.11 -2.69 21.05
CA ILE A 162 3.46 -2.20 22.27
C ILE A 162 4.48 -2.25 23.40
N VAL A 163 4.78 -1.11 23.99
CA VAL A 163 5.66 -0.98 25.13
C VAL A 163 5.02 -0.05 26.17
N PHE A 164 5.32 -0.29 27.43
CA PHE A 164 5.06 0.70 28.47
C PHE A 164 6.22 1.69 28.47
N ASP A 165 5.98 2.87 27.93
CA ASP A 165 6.98 3.93 27.76
C ASP A 165 6.80 5.09 28.77
N GLY A 166 5.74 5.06 29.58
CA GLY A 166 5.42 6.10 30.54
C GLY A 166 4.96 7.43 29.92
N VAL A 167 4.74 7.47 28.61
CA VAL A 167 4.24 8.67 27.91
C VAL A 167 2.75 8.89 28.20
N ILE A 168 1.99 7.79 28.33
CA ILE A 168 0.57 7.84 28.68
C ILE A 168 0.45 7.87 30.20
N GLN A 169 -0.49 8.67 30.70
CA GLN A 169 -0.81 8.72 32.12
C GLN A 169 -1.14 7.32 32.62
N ASP A 170 -0.49 6.91 33.70
CA ASP A 170 -0.75 5.61 34.32
C ASP A 170 -2.17 5.53 34.90
N GLY A 171 -2.71 4.33 34.92
CA GLY A 171 -4.06 4.05 35.34
C GLY A 171 -4.74 3.03 34.44
N THR A 172 -5.96 2.63 34.78
CA THR A 172 -6.75 1.64 34.02
C THR A 172 -8.11 2.21 33.68
N ALA A 173 -8.19 2.89 32.51
CA ALA A 173 -9.42 3.50 32.00
C ALA A 173 -10.13 2.55 31.01
N ILE A 174 -10.72 1.47 31.53
CA ILE A 174 -11.40 0.43 30.74
C ILE A 174 -12.50 1.06 29.87
N GLY A 175 -13.32 1.96 30.44
CA GLY A 175 -14.40 2.61 29.71
C GLY A 175 -13.91 3.42 28.50
N MET A 176 -12.75 4.09 28.63
CA MET A 176 -12.12 4.81 27.51
C MET A 176 -11.62 3.86 26.44
N GLY A 177 -11.00 2.73 26.83
CA GLY A 177 -10.57 1.68 25.91
C GLY A 177 -11.73 1.08 25.13
N LEU A 178 -12.85 0.79 25.82
CA LEU A 178 -14.09 0.31 25.20
C LEU A 178 -14.68 1.36 24.25
N ALA A 179 -14.86 2.59 24.70
CA ALA A 179 -15.42 3.68 23.90
C ALA A 179 -14.62 3.91 22.61
N THR A 180 -13.29 3.91 22.71
CA THR A 180 -12.42 4.01 21.53
C THR A 180 -12.59 2.82 20.60
N SER A 181 -12.70 1.61 21.14
CA SER A 181 -12.92 0.39 20.37
C SER A 181 -14.27 0.37 19.65
N VAL A 182 -15.34 0.77 20.31
CA VAL A 182 -16.69 0.94 19.71
C VAL A 182 -16.62 1.96 18.58
N ASN A 183 -15.98 3.09 18.80
CA ASN A 183 -15.85 4.13 17.78
C ASN A 183 -15.08 3.63 16.53
N ARG A 184 -14.12 2.70 16.69
CA ARG A 184 -13.42 2.07 15.55
C ARG A 184 -14.27 1.08 14.78
N LEU A 185 -15.27 0.48 15.43
CA LEU A 185 -16.19 -0.47 14.80
C LEU A 185 -17.49 0.18 14.31
N LYS A 186 -17.77 1.42 14.68
CA LYS A 186 -19.02 2.12 14.36
C LYS A 186 -19.35 2.08 12.86
N ASP A 187 -18.39 2.44 12.02
CA ASP A 187 -18.55 2.52 10.56
C ASP A 187 -18.29 1.19 9.84
N SER A 188 -18.04 0.14 10.58
CA SER A 188 -17.80 -1.19 10.02
C SER A 188 -19.07 -1.75 9.36
N LYS A 189 -18.90 -2.33 8.17
CA LYS A 189 -19.94 -3.05 7.42
C LYS A 189 -19.93 -4.56 7.66
N ALA A 190 -19.10 -5.04 8.60
CA ALA A 190 -19.06 -6.45 8.94
C ALA A 190 -20.39 -6.91 9.59
N LYS A 191 -20.76 -8.16 9.35
CA LYS A 191 -21.98 -8.75 9.94
C LYS A 191 -21.90 -8.89 11.45
N SER A 192 -20.69 -9.12 11.95
CA SER A 192 -20.41 -9.23 13.38
C SER A 192 -19.20 -8.38 13.73
N LYS A 193 -19.28 -7.75 14.88
CA LYS A 193 -18.26 -6.87 15.43
C LYS A 193 -17.95 -7.37 16.84
N VAL A 194 -16.69 -7.51 17.18
CA VAL A 194 -16.25 -8.06 18.47
C VAL A 194 -15.17 -7.16 19.05
N ILE A 195 -15.26 -6.89 20.33
CA ILE A 195 -14.21 -6.24 21.11
C ILE A 195 -13.68 -7.25 22.09
N ILE A 196 -12.36 -7.44 22.10
CA ILE A 196 -11.66 -8.29 23.07
C ILE A 196 -10.86 -7.36 23.95
N LEU A 197 -11.23 -7.32 25.22
CA LEU A 197 -10.56 -6.51 26.23
C LEU A 197 -9.56 -7.38 27.01
N PHE A 198 -8.31 -6.94 27.03
CA PHE A 198 -7.27 -7.53 27.86
C PHE A 198 -6.91 -6.54 28.97
N THR A 199 -7.19 -6.94 30.21
CA THR A 199 -6.87 -6.17 31.43
C THR A 199 -6.52 -7.10 32.54
N ASP A 200 -5.74 -6.62 33.48
CA ASP A 200 -5.43 -7.31 34.74
C ASP A 200 -6.03 -6.56 35.96
N GLY A 201 -6.71 -5.44 35.70
CA GLY A 201 -7.16 -4.55 36.75
C GLY A 201 -8.64 -4.20 36.70
N VAL A 202 -9.01 -3.31 37.61
CA VAL A 202 -10.33 -2.73 37.76
C VAL A 202 -10.27 -1.33 37.20
N ASN A 203 -11.38 -0.84 36.59
CA ASN A 203 -11.47 0.54 36.13
C ASN A 203 -11.25 1.50 37.33
N ASN A 204 -10.18 2.26 37.29
CA ASN A 204 -9.79 3.20 38.33
C ASN A 204 -9.58 4.63 37.87
N THR A 205 -9.61 4.85 36.55
CA THR A 205 -9.42 6.16 35.91
C THR A 205 -10.32 6.28 34.69
N GLY A 206 -10.30 7.47 34.07
CA GLY A 206 -11.08 7.78 32.88
C GLY A 206 -12.43 8.43 33.17
N VAL A 207 -12.95 9.16 32.20
CA VAL A 207 -14.22 9.92 32.31
C VAL A 207 -15.44 9.11 31.89
N ILE A 208 -15.24 7.97 31.22
CA ILE A 208 -16.33 7.11 30.73
C ILE A 208 -16.33 5.83 31.55
N ASP A 209 -17.48 5.52 32.13
CA ASP A 209 -17.69 4.25 32.82
C ASP A 209 -17.83 3.10 31.84
N PRO A 210 -17.26 1.90 32.11
CA PRO A 210 -17.36 0.75 31.24
C PRO A 210 -18.79 0.33 30.86
N GLU A 211 -19.75 0.44 31.80
CA GLU A 211 -21.16 0.16 31.52
C GLU A 211 -21.72 1.12 30.48
N THR A 212 -21.47 2.43 30.67
CA THR A 212 -21.88 3.45 29.68
C THR A 212 -21.24 3.21 28.30
N ALA A 213 -19.97 2.80 28.24
CA ALA A 213 -19.29 2.51 26.99
C ALA A 213 -19.84 1.27 26.28
N SER A 214 -20.34 0.27 27.03
CA SER A 214 -20.92 -0.95 26.48
C SER A 214 -22.29 -0.76 25.86
N ASP A 215 -23.04 0.26 26.29
CA ASP A 215 -24.37 0.57 25.80
C ASP A 215 -24.36 1.41 24.49
N TRP A 216 -23.18 1.77 24.01
CA TRP A 216 -23.07 2.52 22.77
C TRP A 216 -23.40 1.65 21.56
N PRO A 217 -24.18 2.20 20.59
CA PRO A 217 -24.68 1.50 19.40
C PRO A 217 -23.59 1.12 18.38
#